data_6155f3d5b96588f0f959c29c5130f78f
#
_entry.id   6155f3d5b96588f0f959c29c5130f78f
#
_cell.length_a   1.000
_cell.length_b   1.000
_cell.length_c   1.000
_cell.angle_alpha   90.00
_cell.angle_beta   90.00
_cell.angle_gamma   90.00
#
_symmetry.space_group_name_H-M   'P 1'
#
loop_
_entity.id
_entity.type
_entity.pdbx_description
1 polymer ?
#
loop_
_entity_poly.entity_id
_entity_poly.type
_entity_poly.pdbx_seq_one_letter_code
_entity_poly.pdbx_strand_id
1 'polypeptide(L)'
;MEERKGAQVMLAALTVMLCLSIGASGVFRLREANVRREMAMQQQREMADVIAAMADIEVNLSKLLIASGARQSVSLLGETALLAQHVESGLSRMAVSEQTAGDAMKFAGQMGQYSLALAAQVSDGGMLTGDDERQIEDMMQACHALGQQLAGQGGEISWPDAETDSGIEYPSLIYDGPFSDGRTDRRSALLNTSRFSRQQAREAAAKYAGVTVEHVTEAADSGGRFEAFGFTADTPDGHIAVQVTGQGGFLLWMMPENAEFAQRRGEEECLQNAKVYLADVGFGEMEPCFVQQYDGMVVANFAAVQDGVTLYSDQVKVQVSMDSGRVVGAECSQYLANHTRRTDIVPTVDVLQAREMVSSRLSVKSERLCVIPQDEDETLCWGFECTDGAADYWVFVNAKTGEIEQILRVITTNQGEAAL
;
A
#
# COMPACT_ATOMS: atom_id res chain seq x y z
N MET A 1 37.40 -64.73 -37.13
CA MET A 1 37.84 -63.71 -36.14
C MET A 1 37.30 -62.34 -36.48
N GLU A 2 37.05 -62.04 -37.75
CA GLU A 2 36.43 -60.77 -38.21
C GLU A 2 34.95 -60.64 -37.88
N GLU A 3 34.15 -61.70 -38.00
CA GLU A 3 32.70 -61.63 -37.66
C GLU A 3 32.42 -61.27 -36.17
N ARG A 4 33.27 -61.79 -35.26
CA ARG A 4 33.11 -61.40 -33.82
C ARG A 4 33.45 -59.94 -33.52
N LYS A 5 34.38 -59.35 -34.25
CA LYS A 5 34.70 -57.91 -34.12
C LYS A 5 33.61 -57.06 -34.68
N GLY A 6 32.96 -57.45 -35.79
CA GLY A 6 31.80 -56.74 -36.33
C GLY A 6 30.58 -56.72 -35.38
N ALA A 7 30.32 -57.90 -34.76
CA ALA A 7 29.23 -57.98 -33.77
C ALA A 7 29.48 -57.12 -32.49
N GLN A 8 30.75 -57.06 -32.03
CA GLN A 8 31.08 -56.19 -30.87
C GLN A 8 31.01 -54.72 -31.19
N VAL A 9 31.40 -54.28 -32.39
CA VAL A 9 31.27 -52.90 -32.82
C VAL A 9 29.78 -52.50 -32.95
N MET A 10 28.93 -53.35 -33.49
CA MET A 10 27.48 -53.11 -33.60
C MET A 10 26.80 -53.08 -32.26
N LEU A 11 27.20 -53.97 -31.32
CA LEU A 11 26.67 -53.93 -29.93
C LEU A 11 27.06 -52.63 -29.19
N ALA A 12 28.29 -52.16 -29.35
CA ALA A 12 28.79 -50.93 -28.78
C ALA A 12 28.04 -49.70 -29.37
N ALA A 13 27.78 -49.68 -30.68
CA ALA A 13 27.01 -48.62 -31.32
C ALA A 13 25.56 -48.60 -30.85
N LEU A 14 24.91 -49.75 -30.67
CA LEU A 14 23.58 -49.88 -30.13
C LEU A 14 23.47 -49.40 -28.67
N THR A 15 24.46 -49.75 -27.84
CA THR A 15 24.52 -49.26 -26.45
C THR A 15 24.70 -47.75 -26.36
N VAL A 16 25.53 -47.15 -27.20
CA VAL A 16 25.71 -45.70 -27.28
C VAL A 16 24.41 -45.01 -27.73
N MET A 17 23.74 -45.53 -28.76
CA MET A 17 22.44 -45.00 -29.21
C MET A 17 21.38 -45.13 -28.13
N LEU A 18 21.32 -46.20 -27.38
CA LEU A 18 20.40 -46.39 -26.27
C LEU A 18 20.67 -45.39 -25.13
N CYS A 19 21.92 -45.19 -24.75
CA CYS A 19 22.32 -44.20 -23.75
C CYS A 19 21.95 -42.75 -24.18
N LEU A 20 22.19 -42.41 -25.45
CA LEU A 20 21.82 -41.11 -26.01
C LEU A 20 20.28 -40.89 -26.02
N SER A 21 19.51 -41.93 -26.36
CA SER A 21 18.03 -41.83 -26.36
C SER A 21 17.47 -41.72 -24.95
N ILE A 22 18.03 -42.43 -23.96
CA ILE A 22 17.65 -42.29 -22.54
C ILE A 22 18.01 -40.88 -22.02
N GLY A 23 19.21 -40.37 -22.33
CA GLY A 23 19.64 -39.03 -21.97
C GLY A 23 18.76 -37.95 -22.58
N ALA A 24 18.47 -38.07 -23.88
CA ALA A 24 17.55 -37.12 -24.56
C ALA A 24 16.13 -37.15 -23.98
N SER A 25 15.60 -38.34 -23.67
CA SER A 25 14.29 -38.49 -23.03
C SER A 25 14.27 -37.90 -21.62
N GLY A 26 15.36 -38.02 -20.86
CA GLY A 26 15.48 -37.40 -19.53
C GLY A 26 15.47 -35.86 -19.60
N VAL A 27 16.25 -35.28 -20.51
CA VAL A 27 16.30 -33.83 -20.74
C VAL A 27 14.95 -33.32 -21.23
N PHE A 28 14.25 -34.05 -22.10
CA PHE A 28 12.94 -33.68 -22.58
C PHE A 28 11.90 -33.64 -21.45
N ARG A 29 11.87 -34.66 -20.59
CA ARG A 29 10.98 -34.73 -19.42
C ARG A 29 11.25 -33.60 -18.40
N LEU A 30 12.53 -33.27 -18.18
CA LEU A 30 12.88 -32.15 -17.29
C LEU A 30 12.43 -30.79 -17.86
N ARG A 31 12.62 -30.59 -19.18
CA ARG A 31 12.08 -29.37 -19.84
C ARG A 31 10.55 -29.30 -19.78
N GLU A 32 9.86 -30.40 -20.05
CA GLU A 32 8.40 -30.46 -19.97
C GLU A 32 7.92 -30.16 -18.54
N ALA A 33 8.57 -30.72 -17.52
CA ALA A 33 8.22 -30.44 -16.12
C ALA A 33 8.45 -28.95 -15.74
N ASN A 34 9.53 -28.33 -16.22
CA ASN A 34 9.79 -26.91 -15.98
C ASN A 34 8.75 -26.01 -16.68
N VAL A 35 8.45 -26.29 -17.95
CA VAL A 35 7.41 -25.54 -18.69
C VAL A 35 6.04 -25.66 -18.01
N ARG A 36 5.68 -26.86 -17.53
CA ARG A 36 4.41 -27.06 -16.79
C ARG A 36 4.39 -26.27 -15.47
N ARG A 37 5.52 -26.19 -14.75
CA ARG A 37 5.64 -25.38 -13.52
C ARG A 37 5.53 -23.89 -13.83
N GLU A 38 6.21 -23.41 -14.87
CA GLU A 38 6.11 -22.01 -15.29
C GLU A 38 4.69 -21.64 -15.68
N MET A 39 4.00 -22.49 -16.46
CA MET A 39 2.59 -22.28 -16.82
C MET A 39 1.68 -22.28 -15.59
N ALA A 40 1.88 -23.20 -14.65
CA ALA A 40 1.07 -23.24 -13.42
C ALA A 40 1.27 -21.99 -12.56
N MET A 41 2.51 -21.53 -12.40
CA MET A 41 2.81 -20.27 -11.66
C MET A 41 2.22 -19.05 -12.38
N GLN A 42 2.25 -19.00 -13.72
CA GLN A 42 1.65 -17.92 -14.46
C GLN A 42 0.13 -17.90 -14.30
N GLN A 43 -0.54 -19.04 -14.42
CA GLN A 43 -1.98 -19.16 -14.20
C GLN A 43 -2.38 -18.77 -12.78
N GLN A 44 -1.58 -19.12 -11.77
CA GLN A 44 -1.83 -18.76 -10.39
C GLN A 44 -1.70 -17.24 -10.16
N ARG A 45 -0.73 -16.58 -10.80
CA ARG A 45 -0.61 -15.11 -10.76
C ARG A 45 -1.79 -14.43 -11.44
N GLU A 46 -2.15 -14.86 -12.65
CA GLU A 46 -3.30 -14.31 -13.38
C GLU A 46 -4.61 -14.47 -12.60
N MET A 47 -4.79 -15.60 -11.88
CA MET A 47 -5.94 -15.81 -11.01
C MET A 47 -5.93 -14.81 -9.83
N ALA A 48 -4.79 -14.62 -9.17
CA ALA A 48 -4.66 -13.67 -8.08
C ALA A 48 -4.94 -12.24 -8.54
N ASP A 49 -4.42 -11.83 -9.70
CA ASP A 49 -4.65 -10.51 -10.29
C ASP A 49 -6.14 -10.28 -10.60
N VAL A 50 -6.84 -11.29 -11.13
CA VAL A 50 -8.30 -11.21 -11.39
C VAL A 50 -9.08 -11.08 -10.09
N ILE A 51 -8.75 -11.87 -9.06
CA ILE A 51 -9.42 -11.80 -7.75
C ILE A 51 -9.20 -10.42 -7.12
N ALA A 52 -7.97 -9.88 -7.18
CA ALA A 52 -7.67 -8.54 -6.69
C ALA A 52 -8.47 -7.47 -7.44
N ALA A 53 -8.50 -7.51 -8.78
CA ALA A 53 -9.29 -6.58 -9.58
C ALA A 53 -10.79 -6.63 -9.26
N MET A 54 -11.34 -7.81 -8.94
CA MET A 54 -12.74 -7.93 -8.51
C MET A 54 -12.98 -7.31 -7.14
N ALA A 55 -12.04 -7.43 -6.20
CA ALA A 55 -12.12 -6.77 -4.91
C ALA A 55 -12.05 -5.23 -5.07
N ASP A 56 -11.20 -4.72 -5.96
CA ASP A 56 -11.12 -3.28 -6.26
C ASP A 56 -12.41 -2.77 -6.90
N ILE A 57 -13.06 -3.55 -7.79
CA ILE A 57 -14.39 -3.22 -8.33
C ILE A 57 -15.42 -3.11 -7.20
N GLU A 58 -15.45 -4.07 -6.28
CA GLU A 58 -16.37 -4.04 -5.12
C GLU A 58 -16.16 -2.76 -4.29
N VAL A 59 -14.91 -2.39 -4.03
CA VAL A 59 -14.55 -1.14 -3.34
C VAL A 59 -15.07 0.07 -4.13
N ASN A 60 -14.80 0.17 -5.43
CA ASN A 60 -15.24 1.29 -6.25
C ASN A 60 -16.77 1.42 -6.33
N LEU A 61 -17.48 0.31 -6.48
CA LEU A 61 -18.95 0.30 -6.49
C LEU A 61 -19.52 0.71 -5.12
N SER A 62 -18.91 0.28 -4.01
CA SER A 62 -19.32 0.71 -2.66
C SER A 62 -19.13 2.22 -2.44
N LYS A 63 -18.02 2.79 -2.93
CA LYS A 63 -17.77 4.25 -2.91
C LYS A 63 -18.78 4.99 -3.80
N LEU A 64 -19.12 4.42 -4.96
CA LEU A 64 -20.08 5.01 -5.90
C LEU A 64 -21.46 5.20 -5.26
N LEU A 65 -21.93 4.24 -4.45
CA LEU A 65 -23.20 4.31 -3.73
C LEU A 65 -23.28 5.45 -2.71
N ILE A 66 -22.13 5.95 -2.25
CA ILE A 66 -22.03 7.04 -1.27
C ILE A 66 -21.49 8.34 -1.88
N ALA A 67 -21.05 8.30 -3.15
CA ALA A 67 -20.57 9.47 -3.86
C ALA A 67 -21.72 10.44 -4.14
N SER A 68 -21.62 11.70 -3.71
CA SER A 68 -22.61 12.74 -3.95
C SER A 68 -22.21 13.75 -5.04
N GLY A 69 -20.97 13.63 -5.58
CA GLY A 69 -20.43 14.50 -6.62
C GLY A 69 -20.30 13.84 -7.99
N ALA A 70 -20.76 14.52 -9.06
CA ALA A 70 -20.70 14.00 -10.43
C ALA A 70 -19.28 13.62 -10.87
N ARG A 71 -18.26 14.43 -10.54
CA ARG A 71 -16.85 14.14 -10.87
C ARG A 71 -16.41 12.83 -10.26
N GLN A 72 -16.67 12.64 -8.96
CA GLN A 72 -16.29 11.42 -8.25
C GLN A 72 -16.98 10.19 -8.81
N SER A 73 -18.29 10.30 -9.08
CA SER A 73 -19.06 9.20 -9.69
C SER A 73 -18.52 8.81 -11.06
N VAL A 74 -18.18 9.79 -11.92
CA VAL A 74 -17.61 9.53 -13.25
C VAL A 74 -16.22 8.85 -13.15
N SER A 75 -15.38 9.29 -12.22
CA SER A 75 -14.05 8.65 -11.98
C SER A 75 -14.22 7.19 -11.56
N LEU A 76 -15.01 6.93 -10.51
CA LEU A 76 -15.25 5.58 -10.00
C LEU A 76 -15.87 4.64 -11.05
N LEU A 77 -16.80 5.13 -11.86
CA LEU A 77 -17.40 4.38 -12.96
C LEU A 77 -16.39 4.08 -14.07
N GLY A 78 -15.52 5.04 -14.41
CA GLY A 78 -14.44 4.86 -15.37
C GLY A 78 -13.42 3.82 -14.91
N GLU A 79 -12.99 3.90 -13.66
CA GLU A 79 -12.08 2.93 -13.04
C GLU A 79 -12.70 1.53 -12.99
N THR A 80 -13.99 1.42 -12.59
CA THR A 80 -14.73 0.16 -12.59
C THR A 80 -14.77 -0.46 -13.99
N ALA A 81 -14.98 0.34 -15.04
CA ALA A 81 -14.97 -0.15 -16.41
C ALA A 81 -13.61 -0.69 -16.85
N LEU A 82 -12.52 -0.02 -16.47
CA LEU A 82 -11.15 -0.48 -16.76
C LEU A 82 -10.82 -1.78 -16.02
N LEU A 83 -11.16 -1.88 -14.74
CA LEU A 83 -10.99 -3.10 -13.95
C LEU A 83 -11.82 -4.25 -14.50
N ALA A 84 -13.06 -4.01 -14.90
CA ALA A 84 -13.92 -5.01 -15.54
C ALA A 84 -13.30 -5.56 -16.83
N GLN A 85 -12.71 -4.70 -17.66
CA GLN A 85 -11.97 -5.12 -18.85
C GLN A 85 -10.72 -5.94 -18.51
N HIS A 86 -10.03 -5.57 -17.41
CA HIS A 86 -8.89 -6.35 -16.91
C HIS A 86 -9.31 -7.75 -16.47
N VAL A 87 -10.41 -7.87 -15.71
CA VAL A 87 -11.03 -9.15 -15.31
C VAL A 87 -11.39 -10.00 -16.52
N GLU A 88 -12.10 -9.44 -17.51
CA GLU A 88 -12.47 -10.13 -18.75
C GLU A 88 -11.24 -10.67 -19.49
N SER A 89 -10.21 -9.84 -19.66
CA SER A 89 -8.95 -10.22 -20.29
C SER A 89 -8.19 -11.29 -19.50
N GLY A 90 -8.16 -11.21 -18.17
CA GLY A 90 -7.53 -12.18 -17.30
C GLY A 90 -8.21 -13.55 -17.40
N LEU A 91 -9.53 -13.58 -17.26
CA LEU A 91 -10.35 -14.78 -17.37
C LEU A 91 -10.18 -15.49 -18.73
N SER A 92 -10.06 -14.72 -19.82
CA SER A 92 -9.85 -15.28 -21.17
C SER A 92 -8.53 -16.02 -21.35
N ARG A 93 -7.52 -15.73 -20.52
CA ARG A 93 -6.20 -16.40 -20.54
C ARG A 93 -6.10 -17.58 -19.59
N MET A 94 -7.07 -17.73 -18.68
CA MET A 94 -7.05 -18.80 -17.69
C MET A 94 -7.69 -20.08 -18.24
N ALA A 95 -7.14 -21.23 -17.85
CA ALA A 95 -7.73 -22.54 -18.12
C ALA A 95 -8.82 -22.87 -17.07
N VAL A 96 -9.84 -22.04 -16.99
CA VAL A 96 -11.02 -22.27 -16.16
C VAL A 96 -12.04 -23.07 -16.98
N SER A 97 -12.99 -23.77 -16.31
CA SER A 97 -14.05 -24.50 -17.05
C SER A 97 -14.79 -23.54 -18.00
N GLU A 98 -15.03 -23.97 -19.24
CA GLU A 98 -15.61 -23.12 -20.30
C GLU A 98 -16.88 -22.40 -19.85
N GLN A 99 -17.70 -23.04 -19.02
CA GLN A 99 -18.97 -22.47 -18.58
C GLN A 99 -18.78 -21.38 -17.51
N THR A 100 -17.94 -21.61 -16.50
CA THR A 100 -17.69 -20.62 -15.42
C THR A 100 -16.92 -19.40 -15.95
N ALA A 101 -15.93 -19.61 -16.81
CA ALA A 101 -15.20 -18.52 -17.44
C ALA A 101 -16.11 -17.69 -18.37
N GLY A 102 -16.95 -18.35 -19.17
CA GLY A 102 -17.85 -17.69 -20.10
C GLY A 102 -18.87 -16.77 -19.41
N ASP A 103 -19.49 -17.25 -18.32
CA ASP A 103 -20.45 -16.47 -17.55
C ASP A 103 -19.76 -15.30 -16.81
N ALA A 104 -18.59 -15.53 -16.24
CA ALA A 104 -17.79 -14.50 -15.56
C ALA A 104 -17.30 -13.42 -16.54
N MET A 105 -16.80 -13.79 -17.70
CA MET A 105 -16.38 -12.87 -18.76
C MET A 105 -17.55 -12.02 -19.27
N LYS A 106 -18.71 -12.66 -19.52
CA LYS A 106 -19.92 -11.96 -19.93
C LYS A 106 -20.37 -10.95 -18.86
N PHE A 107 -20.35 -11.36 -17.59
CA PHE A 107 -20.67 -10.47 -16.47
C PHE A 107 -19.72 -9.28 -16.39
N ALA A 108 -18.39 -9.52 -16.45
CA ALA A 108 -17.40 -8.46 -16.43
C ALA A 108 -17.57 -7.48 -17.60
N GLY A 109 -17.76 -7.99 -18.82
CA GLY A 109 -18.00 -7.16 -20.01
C GLY A 109 -19.27 -6.31 -19.89
N GLN A 110 -20.39 -6.90 -19.40
CA GLN A 110 -21.64 -6.16 -19.18
C GLN A 110 -21.49 -5.08 -18.10
N MET A 111 -20.80 -5.38 -17.00
CA MET A 111 -20.50 -4.44 -15.93
C MET A 111 -19.68 -3.25 -16.43
N GLY A 112 -18.63 -3.51 -17.23
CA GLY A 112 -17.82 -2.45 -17.82
C GLY A 112 -18.64 -1.53 -18.73
N GLN A 113 -19.49 -2.11 -19.61
CA GLN A 113 -20.37 -1.33 -20.50
C GLN A 113 -21.41 -0.52 -19.72
N TYR A 114 -22.02 -1.11 -18.70
CA TYR A 114 -22.98 -0.42 -17.84
C TYR A 114 -22.34 0.73 -17.08
N SER A 115 -21.15 0.52 -16.51
CA SER A 115 -20.40 1.58 -15.84
C SER A 115 -20.08 2.75 -16.77
N LEU A 116 -19.66 2.51 -18.00
CA LEU A 116 -19.43 3.57 -18.99
C LEU A 116 -20.72 4.31 -19.37
N ALA A 117 -21.85 3.59 -19.50
CA ALA A 117 -23.13 4.23 -19.79
C ALA A 117 -23.58 5.14 -18.65
N LEU A 118 -23.44 4.70 -17.39
CA LEU A 118 -23.73 5.54 -16.22
C LEU A 118 -22.76 6.73 -16.13
N ALA A 119 -21.46 6.54 -16.41
CA ALA A 119 -20.49 7.63 -16.43
C ALA A 119 -20.88 8.71 -17.44
N ALA A 120 -21.31 8.32 -18.64
CA ALA A 120 -21.81 9.26 -19.65
C ALA A 120 -23.07 9.98 -19.15
N GLN A 121 -24.05 9.27 -18.57
CA GLN A 121 -25.29 9.86 -18.03
C GLN A 121 -24.96 10.91 -16.96
N VAL A 122 -24.06 10.61 -16.00
CA VAL A 122 -23.67 11.52 -14.92
C VAL A 122 -22.86 12.71 -15.48
N SER A 123 -21.98 12.47 -16.46
CA SER A 123 -21.21 13.53 -17.13
C SER A 123 -22.10 14.53 -17.85
N ASP A 124 -23.22 14.07 -18.42
CA ASP A 124 -24.23 14.91 -19.11
C ASP A 124 -25.18 15.65 -18.13
N GLY A 125 -24.91 15.59 -16.83
CA GLY A 125 -25.68 16.25 -15.79
C GLY A 125 -26.85 15.43 -15.25
N GLY A 126 -26.94 14.15 -15.60
CA GLY A 126 -27.86 13.19 -14.98
C GLY A 126 -27.43 12.80 -13.57
N MET A 127 -28.36 12.27 -12.80
CA MET A 127 -28.08 11.68 -11.48
C MET A 127 -28.32 10.18 -11.53
N LEU A 128 -27.63 9.43 -10.65
CA LEU A 128 -27.96 8.03 -10.44
C LEU A 128 -29.37 7.90 -9.89
N THR A 129 -30.15 7.02 -10.48
CA THR A 129 -31.53 6.73 -10.05
C THR A 129 -31.53 5.63 -9.01
N GLY A 130 -32.65 5.45 -8.27
CA GLY A 130 -32.76 4.32 -7.33
C GLY A 130 -32.76 2.94 -8.02
N ASP A 131 -32.96 2.88 -9.33
CA ASP A 131 -32.81 1.66 -10.12
C ASP A 131 -31.33 1.41 -10.42
N ASP A 132 -30.56 2.47 -10.74
CA ASP A 132 -29.11 2.38 -10.93
C ASP A 132 -28.41 1.96 -9.64
N GLU A 133 -28.83 2.52 -8.50
CA GLU A 133 -28.27 2.17 -7.18
C GLU A 133 -28.48 0.67 -6.87
N ARG A 134 -29.67 0.12 -7.12
CA ARG A 134 -29.93 -1.30 -6.94
C ARG A 134 -29.10 -2.16 -7.88
N GLN A 135 -28.94 -1.73 -9.12
CA GLN A 135 -28.11 -2.46 -10.09
C GLN A 135 -26.63 -2.46 -9.68
N ILE A 136 -26.13 -1.35 -9.10
CA ILE A 136 -24.78 -1.25 -8.53
C ILE A 136 -24.62 -2.20 -7.32
N GLU A 137 -25.61 -2.26 -6.44
CA GLU A 137 -25.62 -3.21 -5.30
C GLU A 137 -25.60 -4.66 -5.77
N ASP A 138 -26.40 -5.01 -6.80
CA ASP A 138 -26.41 -6.35 -7.41
C ASP A 138 -25.07 -6.70 -8.06
N MET A 139 -24.45 -5.75 -8.76
CA MET A 139 -23.11 -5.95 -9.36
C MET A 139 -22.05 -6.17 -8.27
N MET A 140 -22.08 -5.40 -7.19
CA MET A 140 -21.16 -5.55 -6.07
C MET A 140 -21.27 -6.94 -5.42
N GLN A 141 -22.49 -7.41 -5.15
CA GLN A 141 -22.72 -8.75 -4.62
C GLN A 141 -22.25 -9.85 -5.58
N ALA A 142 -22.48 -9.68 -6.88
CA ALA A 142 -22.04 -10.64 -7.89
C ALA A 142 -20.51 -10.68 -8.01
N CYS A 143 -19.81 -9.54 -7.92
CA CYS A 143 -18.35 -9.48 -7.86
C CYS A 143 -17.82 -10.24 -6.65
N HIS A 144 -18.37 -9.99 -5.47
CA HIS A 144 -18.01 -10.68 -4.25
C HIS A 144 -18.17 -12.21 -4.38
N ALA A 145 -19.33 -12.67 -4.85
CA ALA A 145 -19.61 -14.09 -5.01
C ALA A 145 -18.67 -14.77 -6.02
N LEU A 146 -18.40 -14.11 -7.16
CA LEU A 146 -17.51 -14.62 -8.18
C LEU A 146 -16.04 -14.65 -7.68
N GLY A 147 -15.59 -13.61 -6.97
CA GLY A 147 -14.27 -13.57 -6.33
C GLY A 147 -14.07 -14.76 -5.37
N GLN A 148 -15.04 -15.02 -4.50
CA GLN A 148 -15.02 -16.19 -3.60
C GLN A 148 -15.02 -17.52 -4.36
N GLN A 149 -15.80 -17.64 -5.43
CA GLN A 149 -15.85 -18.86 -6.24
C GLN A 149 -14.51 -19.13 -6.93
N LEU A 150 -13.86 -18.09 -7.47
CA LEU A 150 -12.54 -18.21 -8.09
C LEU A 150 -11.47 -18.57 -7.05
N ALA A 151 -11.50 -17.95 -5.88
CA ALA A 151 -10.59 -18.28 -4.77
C ALA A 151 -10.76 -19.73 -4.29
N GLY A 152 -12.00 -20.26 -4.27
CA GLY A 152 -12.28 -21.65 -3.91
C GLY A 152 -11.88 -22.70 -4.95
N GLN A 153 -11.68 -22.31 -6.21
CA GLN A 153 -11.23 -23.21 -7.29
C GLN A 153 -9.70 -23.30 -7.42
N GLY A 154 -8.96 -22.29 -6.97
CA GLY A 154 -7.52 -22.34 -6.79
C GLY A 154 -7.23 -22.97 -5.45
N GLY A 155 -6.90 -24.28 -5.38
CA GLY A 155 -6.44 -24.88 -4.13
C GLY A 155 -5.40 -23.98 -3.47
N GLU A 156 -5.40 -23.92 -2.12
CA GLU A 156 -4.57 -23.06 -1.27
C GLU A 156 -3.59 -22.18 -2.04
N ILE A 157 -3.92 -20.89 -2.19
CA ILE A 157 -2.93 -19.88 -2.53
C ILE A 157 -2.05 -19.77 -1.30
N SER A 158 -1.18 -20.76 -1.10
CA SER A 158 -0.04 -20.58 -0.24
C SER A 158 0.83 -19.58 -0.98
N TRP A 159 0.93 -18.38 -0.45
CA TRP A 159 2.02 -17.49 -0.80
C TRP A 159 3.28 -18.32 -0.68
N PRO A 160 4.15 -18.38 -1.71
CA PRO A 160 5.41 -19.08 -1.54
C PRO A 160 6.07 -18.46 -0.32
N ASP A 161 6.32 -19.30 0.71
CA ASP A 161 7.22 -18.94 1.78
C ASP A 161 8.44 -18.30 1.14
N ALA A 162 8.87 -17.16 1.68
CA ALA A 162 9.97 -16.34 1.17
C ALA A 162 11.35 -17.03 1.31
N GLU A 163 11.39 -18.35 1.16
CA GLU A 163 12.60 -19.20 1.19
C GLU A 163 12.87 -19.86 -0.17
N THR A 164 12.87 -19.08 -1.23
CA THR A 164 13.63 -19.46 -2.43
C THR A 164 14.53 -18.27 -2.76
N ASP A 165 15.78 -18.42 -2.36
CA ASP A 165 16.94 -17.61 -2.70
C ASP A 165 17.02 -17.37 -4.22
N SER A 166 16.28 -16.38 -4.71
CA SER A 166 16.33 -15.89 -6.08
C SER A 166 17.08 -14.56 -6.20
N GLY A 167 17.65 -14.05 -5.11
CA GLY A 167 18.46 -12.82 -5.11
C GLY A 167 17.71 -11.55 -5.56
N ILE A 168 16.40 -11.61 -5.69
CA ILE A 168 15.54 -10.45 -5.97
C ILE A 168 14.70 -10.22 -4.71
N GLU A 169 15.12 -9.28 -3.88
CA GLU A 169 14.28 -8.71 -2.85
C GLU A 169 13.13 -7.98 -3.54
N TYR A 170 11.96 -8.63 -3.61
CA TYR A 170 10.73 -7.92 -3.87
C TYR A 170 10.43 -7.12 -2.60
N PRO A 171 10.30 -5.77 -2.66
CA PRO A 171 9.80 -5.03 -1.52
C PRO A 171 8.43 -5.61 -1.18
N SER A 172 8.25 -6.11 0.04
CA SER A 172 6.92 -6.46 0.54
C SER A 172 6.09 -5.19 0.38
N LEU A 173 4.99 -5.26 -0.39
CA LEU A 173 4.02 -4.17 -0.49
C LEU A 173 3.32 -4.05 0.86
N ILE A 174 4.00 -3.42 1.82
CA ILE A 174 3.39 -3.00 3.06
C ILE A 174 2.57 -1.76 2.68
N TYR A 175 1.25 -1.86 2.80
CA TYR A 175 0.38 -0.70 2.66
C TYR A 175 0.79 0.34 3.71
N ASP A 176 1.29 1.47 3.26
CA ASP A 176 1.88 2.50 4.11
C ASP A 176 0.86 3.53 4.62
N GLY A 177 -0.42 3.26 4.47
CA GLY A 177 -1.50 4.16 4.85
C GLY A 177 -1.90 5.14 3.74
N PRO A 178 -3.04 5.83 3.89
CA PRO A 178 -3.52 6.80 2.91
C PRO A 178 -2.54 7.96 2.82
N PHE A 179 -2.30 8.42 1.58
CA PHE A 179 -1.40 9.54 1.25
C PHE A 179 0.10 9.32 1.54
N SER A 180 0.53 8.09 1.81
CA SER A 180 1.95 7.77 2.04
C SER A 180 2.85 8.07 0.82
N ASP A 181 2.29 7.99 -0.39
CA ASP A 181 3.00 8.27 -1.65
C ASP A 181 2.83 9.72 -2.15
N GLY A 182 2.17 10.57 -1.37
CA GLY A 182 1.91 11.97 -1.71
C GLY A 182 3.20 12.77 -1.90
N ARG A 183 3.73 12.77 -3.14
CA ARG A 183 4.91 13.53 -3.54
C ARG A 183 4.48 14.87 -4.09
N THR A 184 4.61 15.90 -3.28
CA THR A 184 4.63 17.26 -3.82
C THR A 184 6.08 17.64 -4.12
N ASP A 185 6.36 18.21 -5.28
CA ASP A 185 7.71 18.65 -5.68
C ASP A 185 8.10 19.97 -4.98
N ARG A 186 7.52 20.21 -3.79
CA ARG A 186 7.79 21.40 -2.99
C ARG A 186 9.22 21.35 -2.46
N ARG A 187 9.92 22.45 -2.55
CA ARG A 187 11.23 22.60 -1.91
C ARG A 187 10.99 22.72 -0.41
N SER A 188 11.29 21.66 0.32
CA SER A 188 11.27 21.69 1.78
C SER A 188 12.08 22.87 2.32
N ALA A 189 11.51 23.62 3.27
CA ALA A 189 12.20 24.69 3.97
C ALA A 189 13.45 24.19 4.75
N LEU A 190 13.49 22.90 5.04
CA LEU A 190 14.60 22.22 5.74
C LEU A 190 15.89 22.20 4.92
N LEU A 191 15.82 22.32 3.58
CA LEU A 191 16.99 22.34 2.70
C LEU A 191 17.81 23.64 2.77
N ASN A 192 17.33 24.69 3.44
CA ASN A 192 18.05 25.96 3.63
C ASN A 192 18.81 26.04 4.97
N THR A 193 18.98 24.92 5.67
CA THR A 193 19.68 24.85 6.95
C THR A 193 21.18 24.66 6.80
N SER A 194 21.94 24.86 7.89
CA SER A 194 23.40 24.72 7.89
C SER A 194 23.82 23.25 7.71
N ARG A 195 24.97 23.03 7.08
CA ARG A 195 25.56 21.69 6.93
C ARG A 195 26.16 21.22 8.25
N PHE A 196 25.81 19.98 8.64
CA PHE A 196 26.36 19.31 9.81
C PHE A 196 27.70 18.64 9.48
N SER A 197 28.62 18.67 10.43
CA SER A 197 29.78 17.80 10.44
C SER A 197 29.33 16.37 10.84
N ARG A 198 30.13 15.35 10.49
CA ARG A 198 29.88 13.96 10.93
C ARG A 198 29.76 13.84 12.46
N GLN A 199 30.56 14.59 13.21
CA GLN A 199 30.48 14.59 14.69
C GLN A 199 29.14 15.14 15.19
N GLN A 200 28.63 16.22 14.63
CA GLN A 200 27.31 16.76 14.96
C GLN A 200 26.18 15.80 14.56
N ALA A 201 26.32 15.15 13.40
CA ALA A 201 25.36 14.12 12.96
C ALA A 201 25.36 12.90 13.88
N ARG A 202 26.52 12.48 14.42
CA ARG A 202 26.63 11.41 15.41
C ARG A 202 25.94 11.76 16.73
N GLU A 203 26.08 13.01 17.19
CA GLU A 203 25.38 13.53 18.39
C GLU A 203 23.85 13.55 18.16
N ALA A 204 23.42 13.94 16.95
CA ALA A 204 22.01 13.88 16.56
C ALA A 204 21.49 12.43 16.50
N ALA A 205 22.25 11.49 15.92
CA ALA A 205 21.90 10.07 15.88
C ALA A 205 21.72 9.49 17.30
N ALA A 206 22.61 9.85 18.24
CA ALA A 206 22.49 9.46 19.64
C ALA A 206 21.18 9.97 20.27
N LYS A 207 20.80 11.23 19.99
CA LYS A 207 19.54 11.83 20.44
C LYS A 207 18.33 11.06 19.86
N TYR A 208 18.34 10.78 18.55
CA TYR A 208 17.25 10.07 17.87
C TYR A 208 17.06 8.64 18.38
N ALA A 209 18.17 7.92 18.60
CA ALA A 209 18.12 6.57 19.17
C ALA A 209 17.88 6.55 20.69
N GLY A 210 17.87 7.71 21.36
CA GLY A 210 17.67 7.81 22.81
C GLY A 210 18.81 7.19 23.63
N VAL A 211 20.07 7.30 23.15
CA VAL A 211 21.27 6.79 23.80
C VAL A 211 22.33 7.87 23.95
N THR A 212 23.44 7.58 24.62
CA THR A 212 24.61 8.50 24.67
C THR A 212 25.50 8.26 23.44
N VAL A 213 26.34 9.27 23.11
CA VAL A 213 27.18 9.25 21.88
C VAL A 213 28.18 8.08 21.88
N GLU A 214 28.56 7.57 23.05
CA GLU A 214 29.46 6.42 23.22
C GLU A 214 28.85 5.12 22.65
N HIS A 215 27.52 5.02 22.61
CA HIS A 215 26.78 3.88 22.06
C HIS A 215 26.48 4.03 20.56
N VAL A 216 27.04 5.04 19.88
CA VAL A 216 26.86 5.27 18.46
C VAL A 216 28.16 5.04 17.71
N THR A 217 28.16 4.14 16.76
CA THR A 217 29.25 3.81 15.85
C THR A 217 28.97 4.27 14.43
N GLU A 218 30.01 4.51 13.63
CA GLU A 218 29.86 4.91 12.24
C GLU A 218 29.43 3.72 11.37
N ALA A 219 28.54 3.97 10.44
CA ALA A 219 28.09 3.04 9.42
C ALA A 219 28.18 3.69 8.02
N ALA A 220 27.72 2.98 6.99
CA ALA A 220 27.76 3.46 5.62
C ALA A 220 26.80 4.66 5.42
N ASP A 221 27.28 5.68 4.73
CA ASP A 221 26.48 6.85 4.35
C ASP A 221 25.49 6.47 3.24
N SER A 222 24.35 7.13 3.20
CA SER A 222 23.41 7.01 2.09
C SER A 222 23.48 8.22 1.16
N GLY A 223 23.34 7.95 -0.15
CA GLY A 223 23.18 8.95 -1.19
C GLY A 223 21.72 9.01 -1.66
N GLY A 224 21.41 9.94 -2.55
CA GLY A 224 20.11 10.11 -3.15
C GLY A 224 19.56 11.52 -2.97
N ARG A 225 18.24 11.67 -2.84
CA ARG A 225 17.58 12.99 -2.67
C ARG A 225 18.09 13.71 -1.42
N PHE A 226 18.39 12.96 -0.34
CA PHE A 226 18.99 13.46 0.90
C PHE A 226 20.33 12.75 1.12
N GLU A 227 21.43 13.50 1.05
CA GLU A 227 22.73 13.00 1.52
C GLU A 227 22.68 12.84 3.04
N ALA A 228 22.99 11.65 3.56
CA ALA A 228 22.94 11.39 4.99
C ALA A 228 24.15 10.60 5.47
N PHE A 229 24.55 10.88 6.70
CA PHE A 229 25.59 10.15 7.45
C PHE A 229 24.96 8.94 8.13
N GLY A 230 25.60 7.77 7.98
CA GLY A 230 25.15 6.50 8.55
C GLY A 230 25.79 6.20 9.90
N PHE A 231 24.97 5.68 10.81
CA PHE A 231 25.37 5.25 12.15
C PHE A 231 24.62 3.98 12.56
N THR A 232 25.21 3.24 13.51
CA THR A 232 24.51 2.17 14.27
C THR A 232 24.53 2.59 15.73
N ALA A 233 23.35 2.58 16.36
CA ALA A 233 23.16 2.86 17.78
C ALA A 233 22.91 1.57 18.55
N ASP A 234 23.60 1.38 19.66
CA ASP A 234 23.44 0.25 20.58
C ASP A 234 22.44 0.64 21.67
N THR A 235 21.23 0.08 21.61
CA THR A 235 20.10 0.42 22.49
C THR A 235 19.69 -0.76 23.37
N PRO A 236 18.90 -0.54 24.42
CA PRO A 236 18.33 -1.65 25.22
C PRO A 236 17.43 -2.59 24.42
N ASP A 237 16.87 -2.13 23.27
CA ASP A 237 16.03 -2.91 22.37
C ASP A 237 16.82 -3.59 21.22
N GLY A 238 18.16 -3.49 21.26
CA GLY A 238 19.07 -4.02 20.25
C GLY A 238 19.74 -2.94 19.40
N HIS A 239 20.36 -3.36 18.31
CA HIS A 239 21.03 -2.44 17.40
C HIS A 239 20.01 -1.76 16.49
N ILE A 240 20.16 -0.45 16.31
CA ILE A 240 19.33 0.37 15.44
C ILE A 240 20.23 1.08 14.42
N ALA A 241 20.00 0.85 13.13
CA ALA A 241 20.62 1.64 12.07
C ALA A 241 19.96 3.01 11.99
N VAL A 242 20.76 4.08 11.86
CA VAL A 242 20.29 5.48 11.87
C VAL A 242 20.94 6.25 10.72
N GLN A 243 20.14 6.98 9.96
CA GLN A 243 20.62 7.91 8.93
C GLN A 243 20.22 9.34 9.30
N VAL A 244 21.22 10.22 9.34
CA VAL A 244 21.05 11.65 9.68
C VAL A 244 21.46 12.50 8.51
N THR A 245 20.59 13.41 8.05
CA THR A 245 20.87 14.25 6.88
C THR A 245 22.11 15.13 7.10
N GLY A 246 22.96 15.23 6.08
CA GLY A 246 24.13 16.12 6.12
C GLY A 246 23.73 17.59 6.18
N GLN A 247 22.54 17.95 5.77
CA GLN A 247 21.97 19.28 5.85
C GLN A 247 20.90 19.33 6.94
N GLY A 248 21.12 20.18 7.95
CA GLY A 248 20.22 20.37 9.08
C GLY A 248 20.29 19.31 10.17
N GLY A 249 20.94 18.17 9.92
CA GLY A 249 21.08 17.09 10.93
C GLY A 249 19.75 16.42 11.30
N PHE A 250 18.79 16.35 10.36
CA PHE A 250 17.49 15.74 10.58
C PHE A 250 17.57 14.21 10.54
N LEU A 251 16.72 13.55 11.29
CA LEU A 251 16.49 12.11 11.12
C LEU A 251 15.92 11.87 9.74
N LEU A 252 16.63 11.09 8.90
CA LEU A 252 16.10 10.63 7.63
C LEU A 252 15.29 9.35 7.84
N TRP A 253 15.91 8.37 8.46
CA TRP A 253 15.26 7.16 8.92
C TRP A 253 16.09 6.48 10.04
N MET A 254 15.42 5.65 10.82
CA MET A 254 16.07 4.67 11.72
C MET A 254 15.26 3.37 11.68
N MET A 255 15.96 2.22 11.79
CA MET A 255 15.35 0.90 11.73
C MET A 255 16.08 -0.07 12.68
N PRO A 256 15.33 -0.92 13.42
CA PRO A 256 15.94 -1.96 14.24
C PRO A 256 16.50 -3.08 13.34
N GLU A 257 17.67 -3.63 13.70
CA GLU A 257 18.24 -4.78 12.98
C GLU A 257 17.46 -6.08 13.23
N ASN A 258 16.82 -6.21 14.41
CA ASN A 258 15.94 -7.30 14.77
C ASN A 258 14.57 -6.74 15.17
N ALA A 259 13.50 -7.25 14.59
CA ALA A 259 12.15 -6.68 14.67
C ALA A 259 11.15 -7.54 15.45
N GLU A 260 11.59 -8.53 16.21
CA GLU A 260 10.70 -9.35 17.04
C GLU A 260 10.67 -8.85 18.49
N PHE A 261 9.51 -8.37 18.94
CA PHE A 261 9.32 -7.87 20.30
C PHE A 261 8.18 -8.59 21.01
N ALA A 262 8.28 -8.71 22.35
CA ALA A 262 7.20 -9.22 23.16
C ALA A 262 6.05 -8.22 23.26
N GLN A 263 4.80 -8.69 23.19
CA GLN A 263 3.61 -7.84 23.25
C GLN A 263 3.20 -7.64 24.72
N ARG A 264 3.73 -6.61 25.37
CA ARG A 264 3.51 -6.29 26.80
C ARG A 264 2.69 -5.02 27.01
N ARG A 265 2.64 -4.13 26.02
CA ARG A 265 2.00 -2.81 26.07
C ARG A 265 0.87 -2.72 25.09
N GLY A 266 -0.11 -1.87 25.39
CA GLY A 266 -1.21 -1.57 24.49
C GLY A 266 -0.84 -0.57 23.41
N GLU A 267 -1.63 -0.55 22.35
CA GLU A 267 -1.48 0.37 21.21
C GLU A 267 -1.50 1.85 21.65
N GLU A 268 -2.49 2.22 22.47
CA GLU A 268 -2.69 3.60 22.92
C GLU A 268 -1.46 4.13 23.68
N GLU A 269 -0.84 3.32 24.55
CA GLU A 269 0.40 3.67 25.25
C GLU A 269 1.55 3.87 24.26
N CYS A 270 1.68 2.99 23.26
CA CYS A 270 2.70 3.10 22.23
C CYS A 270 2.54 4.36 21.39
N LEU A 271 1.30 4.70 20.98
CA LEU A 271 1.00 5.92 20.23
C LEU A 271 1.30 7.19 21.04
N GLN A 272 0.98 7.19 22.33
CA GLN A 272 1.32 8.31 23.20
C GLN A 272 2.83 8.50 23.35
N ASN A 273 3.57 7.39 23.48
CA ASN A 273 5.05 7.44 23.54
C ASN A 273 5.64 7.94 22.21
N ALA A 274 5.07 7.55 21.08
CA ALA A 274 5.49 8.06 19.77
C ALA A 274 5.25 9.58 19.63
N LYS A 275 4.10 10.11 20.09
CA LYS A 275 3.83 11.57 20.10
C LYS A 275 4.87 12.33 20.92
N VAL A 276 5.16 11.85 22.12
CA VAL A 276 6.17 12.47 23.00
C VAL A 276 7.54 12.44 22.33
N TYR A 277 7.92 11.29 21.76
CA TYR A 277 9.19 11.16 21.04
C TYR A 277 9.30 12.15 19.88
N LEU A 278 8.27 12.24 19.02
CA LEU A 278 8.27 13.14 17.86
C LEU A 278 8.41 14.60 18.27
N ALA A 279 7.75 15.02 19.35
CA ALA A 279 7.88 16.36 19.90
C ALA A 279 9.30 16.62 20.43
N ASP A 280 9.89 15.67 21.18
CA ASP A 280 11.24 15.77 21.78
C ASP A 280 12.33 15.84 20.71
N VAL A 281 12.16 15.13 19.58
CA VAL A 281 13.14 15.16 18.49
C VAL A 281 12.94 16.32 17.52
N GLY A 282 11.82 17.06 17.61
CA GLY A 282 11.65 18.36 16.96
C GLY A 282 10.68 18.39 15.78
N PHE A 283 9.80 17.38 15.61
CA PHE A 283 8.76 17.38 14.56
C PHE A 283 7.55 18.28 14.90
N GLY A 284 7.44 18.78 16.15
CA GLY A 284 6.33 19.62 16.58
C GLY A 284 5.08 18.80 16.94
N GLU A 285 3.91 19.37 16.67
CA GLU A 285 2.64 18.70 16.91
C GLU A 285 2.33 17.72 15.79
N MET A 286 2.11 16.47 16.15
CA MET A 286 1.85 15.36 15.22
C MET A 286 0.66 14.54 15.71
N GLU A 287 -0.23 14.14 14.79
CA GLU A 287 -1.38 13.28 15.09
C GLU A 287 -1.30 11.97 14.31
N PRO A 288 -1.63 10.82 14.95
CA PRO A 288 -1.67 9.55 14.26
C PRO A 288 -2.81 9.57 13.23
N CYS A 289 -2.51 9.11 12.02
CA CYS A 289 -3.49 9.06 10.94
C CYS A 289 -3.66 7.64 10.38
N PHE A 290 -2.77 6.73 10.71
CA PHE A 290 -2.85 5.34 10.31
C PHE A 290 -2.06 4.48 11.30
N VAL A 291 -2.61 3.34 11.73
CA VAL A 291 -2.01 2.49 12.77
C VAL A 291 -2.13 1.02 12.38
N GLN A 292 -1.03 0.29 12.52
CA GLN A 292 -0.98 -1.17 12.35
C GLN A 292 -0.20 -1.82 13.48
N GLN A 293 -0.48 -3.11 13.72
CA GLN A 293 0.26 -3.91 14.70
C GLN A 293 0.77 -5.18 14.03
N TYR A 294 2.04 -5.48 14.17
CA TYR A 294 2.65 -6.75 13.78
C TYR A 294 3.95 -7.01 14.54
N ASP A 295 4.27 -8.27 14.75
CA ASP A 295 5.53 -8.74 15.36
C ASP A 295 5.91 -8.07 16.68
N GLY A 296 4.90 -7.71 17.51
CA GLY A 296 5.12 -7.01 18.78
C GLY A 296 5.50 -5.54 18.63
N MET A 297 5.21 -4.94 17.48
CA MET A 297 5.36 -3.50 17.21
C MET A 297 4.03 -2.84 16.90
N VAL A 298 3.90 -1.59 17.29
CA VAL A 298 2.93 -0.63 16.73
C VAL A 298 3.65 0.19 15.67
N VAL A 299 3.16 0.16 14.45
CA VAL A 299 3.62 1.00 13.35
C VAL A 299 2.53 2.00 13.03
N ALA A 300 2.87 3.28 13.12
CA ALA A 300 1.91 4.35 12.92
C ALA A 300 2.48 5.46 12.05
N ASN A 301 1.65 5.96 11.14
CA ASN A 301 1.91 7.21 10.43
C ASN A 301 1.36 8.36 11.26
N PHE A 302 2.18 9.39 11.43
CA PHE A 302 1.83 10.63 12.09
C PHE A 302 1.86 11.76 11.08
N ALA A 303 0.79 12.50 10.95
CA ALA A 303 0.72 13.71 10.13
C ALA A 303 0.98 14.95 10.97
N ALA A 304 1.71 15.92 10.43
CA ALA A 304 1.95 17.19 11.11
C ALA A 304 0.66 17.98 11.28
N VAL A 305 0.55 18.74 12.38
CA VAL A 305 -0.57 19.65 12.64
C VAL A 305 -0.07 21.09 12.62
N GLN A 306 -0.69 21.93 11.82
CA GLN A 306 -0.41 23.37 11.76
C GLN A 306 -1.70 24.17 12.01
N ASP A 307 -1.71 24.98 13.07
CA ASP A 307 -2.84 25.85 13.42
C ASP A 307 -4.18 25.07 13.51
N GLY A 308 -4.14 23.80 13.99
CA GLY A 308 -5.29 22.90 14.09
C GLY A 308 -5.68 22.18 12.78
N VAL A 309 -4.87 22.31 11.72
CA VAL A 309 -5.08 21.63 10.42
C VAL A 309 -4.12 20.47 10.28
N THR A 310 -4.63 19.27 10.01
CA THR A 310 -3.82 18.07 9.79
C THR A 310 -3.24 18.08 8.37
N LEU A 311 -1.91 17.92 8.23
CA LEU A 311 -1.20 17.99 6.96
C LEU A 311 -0.81 16.58 6.51
N TYR A 312 -1.65 15.90 5.74
CA TYR A 312 -1.40 14.53 5.28
C TYR A 312 -0.22 14.39 4.30
N SER A 313 0.26 15.49 3.72
CA SER A 313 1.50 15.49 2.93
C SER A 313 2.76 15.41 3.79
N ASP A 314 2.69 15.75 5.07
CA ASP A 314 3.82 15.87 5.99
C ASP A 314 3.78 14.73 7.01
N GLN A 315 4.00 13.48 6.52
CA GLN A 315 3.93 12.31 7.38
C GLN A 315 5.31 11.84 7.84
N VAL A 316 5.33 11.28 9.05
CA VAL A 316 6.43 10.51 9.63
C VAL A 316 5.87 9.14 10.03
N LYS A 317 6.49 8.06 9.56
CA LYS A 317 6.18 6.71 10.02
C LYS A 317 7.03 6.38 11.24
N VAL A 318 6.43 5.84 12.29
CA VAL A 318 7.09 5.50 13.54
C VAL A 318 6.80 4.05 13.91
N GLN A 319 7.81 3.33 14.37
CA GLN A 319 7.73 1.97 14.89
C GLN A 319 8.03 1.98 16.39
N VAL A 320 7.09 1.48 17.18
CA VAL A 320 7.20 1.43 18.65
C VAL A 320 7.21 -0.02 19.10
N SER A 321 8.23 -0.41 19.86
CA SER A 321 8.28 -1.73 20.50
C SER A 321 7.18 -1.85 21.55
N MET A 322 6.32 -2.84 21.42
CA MET A 322 5.30 -3.15 22.44
C MET A 322 5.90 -3.81 23.70
N ASP A 323 7.16 -4.22 23.67
CA ASP A 323 7.86 -4.73 24.84
C ASP A 323 8.30 -3.58 25.76
N SER A 324 9.09 -2.65 25.22
CA SER A 324 9.68 -1.53 25.98
C SER A 324 8.83 -0.25 25.95
N GLY A 325 7.98 -0.06 24.96
CA GLY A 325 7.27 1.19 24.67
C GLY A 325 8.16 2.27 24.04
N ARG A 326 9.37 1.91 23.61
CA ARG A 326 10.32 2.85 22.98
C ARG A 326 10.10 2.88 21.48
N VAL A 327 10.37 4.04 20.88
CA VAL A 327 10.47 4.16 19.43
C VAL A 327 11.78 3.49 19.01
N VAL A 328 11.66 2.47 18.15
CA VAL A 328 12.77 1.68 17.63
C VAL A 328 13.00 1.91 16.13
N GLY A 329 12.03 2.48 15.44
CA GLY A 329 12.13 2.80 14.03
C GLY A 329 11.38 4.11 13.69
N ALA A 330 11.86 4.82 12.66
CA ALA A 330 11.17 5.97 12.08
C ALA A 330 11.59 6.15 10.62
N GLU A 331 10.67 6.62 9.78
CA GLU A 331 10.91 7.03 8.39
C GLU A 331 10.35 8.44 8.20
N CYS A 332 11.21 9.39 7.78
CA CYS A 332 10.91 10.81 7.79
C CYS A 332 11.05 11.47 6.41
N SER A 333 11.34 10.72 5.35
CA SER A 333 11.66 11.28 4.03
C SER A 333 10.50 12.09 3.43
N GLN A 334 9.25 11.64 3.66
CA GLN A 334 8.06 12.35 3.19
C GLN A 334 7.93 13.71 3.89
N TYR A 335 8.05 13.74 5.22
CA TYR A 335 8.06 14.98 5.98
C TYR A 335 9.18 15.92 5.53
N LEU A 336 10.41 15.39 5.41
CA LEU A 336 11.58 16.18 4.98
C LEU A 336 11.43 16.73 3.55
N ALA A 337 10.70 16.02 2.69
CA ALA A 337 10.46 16.47 1.32
C ALA A 337 9.41 17.57 1.21
N ASN A 338 8.35 17.52 2.02
CA ASN A 338 7.13 18.29 1.82
C ASN A 338 6.92 19.40 2.87
N HIS A 339 7.52 19.26 4.07
CA HIS A 339 7.22 20.15 5.19
C HIS A 339 7.58 21.60 4.90
N THR A 340 6.56 22.43 4.83
CA THR A 340 6.65 23.88 4.75
C THR A 340 5.47 24.48 5.50
N ARG A 341 5.60 25.74 5.98
CA ARG A 341 4.45 26.45 6.56
C ARG A 341 3.45 26.82 5.46
N ARG A 342 2.20 26.33 5.57
CA ARG A 342 1.10 26.70 4.69
C ARG A 342 0.51 28.02 5.12
N THR A 343 0.12 28.86 4.15
CA THR A 343 -0.46 30.20 4.40
C THR A 343 -1.93 30.29 4.06
N ASP A 344 -2.44 29.41 3.17
CA ASP A 344 -3.85 29.42 2.70
C ASP A 344 -4.63 28.21 3.21
N ILE A 345 -4.64 28.00 4.53
CA ILE A 345 -5.34 26.91 5.20
C ILE A 345 -6.59 27.38 5.97
N VAL A 346 -7.25 28.43 5.47
CA VAL A 346 -8.51 28.94 6.03
C VAL A 346 -9.67 28.46 5.15
N PRO A 347 -10.67 27.73 5.71
CA PRO A 347 -11.80 27.25 4.94
C PRO A 347 -12.72 28.42 4.51
N THR A 348 -13.30 28.30 3.30
CA THR A 348 -14.37 29.20 2.82
C THR A 348 -15.74 28.57 3.06
N VAL A 349 -15.81 27.25 2.93
CA VAL A 349 -16.99 26.43 3.24
C VAL A 349 -16.89 25.99 4.70
N ASP A 350 -17.91 26.25 5.48
CA ASP A 350 -17.92 25.81 6.89
C ASP A 350 -18.19 24.30 7.00
N VAL A 351 -17.91 23.74 8.17
CA VAL A 351 -18.01 22.29 8.40
C VAL A 351 -19.43 21.75 8.22
N LEU A 352 -20.46 22.55 8.56
CA LEU A 352 -21.86 22.11 8.41
C LEU A 352 -22.25 22.02 6.93
N GLN A 353 -21.86 23.03 6.14
CA GLN A 353 -22.05 23.04 4.69
C GLN A 353 -21.30 21.86 4.02
N ALA A 354 -20.04 21.59 4.41
CA ALA A 354 -19.29 20.48 3.92
C ALA A 354 -19.91 19.12 4.30
N ARG A 355 -20.48 19.03 5.50
CA ARG A 355 -21.17 17.83 5.98
C ARG A 355 -22.45 17.51 5.19
N GLU A 356 -23.14 18.51 4.64
CA GLU A 356 -24.30 18.31 3.76
C GLU A 356 -23.93 17.59 2.45
N MET A 357 -22.65 17.64 2.04
CA MET A 357 -22.15 16.94 0.86
C MET A 357 -21.89 15.45 1.12
N VAL A 358 -21.73 15.05 2.39
CA VAL A 358 -21.57 13.64 2.76
C VAL A 358 -22.89 12.90 2.54
N SER A 359 -22.82 11.74 1.87
CA SER A 359 -24.00 10.92 1.58
C SER A 359 -24.86 10.67 2.83
N SER A 360 -26.17 10.78 2.70
CA SER A 360 -27.13 10.45 3.76
C SER A 360 -27.14 8.96 4.15
N ARG A 361 -26.50 8.09 3.34
CA ARG A 361 -26.25 6.69 3.66
C ARG A 361 -25.16 6.49 4.73
N LEU A 362 -24.36 7.54 5.01
CA LEU A 362 -23.26 7.50 5.96
C LEU A 362 -23.60 8.21 7.26
N SER A 363 -23.16 7.63 8.37
CA SER A 363 -23.14 8.28 9.68
C SER A 363 -21.74 8.81 9.96
N VAL A 364 -21.62 10.13 10.15
CA VAL A 364 -20.34 10.78 10.47
C VAL A 364 -19.96 10.48 11.92
N LYS A 365 -18.78 9.90 12.13
CA LYS A 365 -18.17 9.59 13.44
C LYS A 365 -17.32 10.73 13.96
N SER A 366 -16.49 11.32 13.10
CA SER A 366 -15.60 12.43 13.43
C SER A 366 -15.40 13.34 12.24
N GLU A 367 -14.92 14.57 12.48
CA GLU A 367 -14.60 15.54 11.44
C GLU A 367 -13.34 16.33 11.80
N ARG A 368 -12.54 16.69 10.81
CA ARG A 368 -11.34 17.52 10.98
C ARG A 368 -11.04 18.34 9.73
N LEU A 369 -10.40 19.49 9.91
CA LEU A 369 -9.83 20.24 8.81
C LEU A 369 -8.45 19.68 8.49
N CYS A 370 -8.17 19.39 7.21
CA CYS A 370 -6.93 18.76 6.78
C CYS A 370 -6.49 19.26 5.39
N VAL A 371 -5.23 19.04 5.08
CA VAL A 371 -4.67 19.21 3.74
C VAL A 371 -4.31 17.83 3.22
N ILE A 372 -4.86 17.46 2.07
CA ILE A 372 -4.55 16.20 1.39
C ILE A 372 -3.71 16.46 0.14
N PRO A 373 -2.74 15.57 -0.21
CA PRO A 373 -2.04 15.65 -1.48
C PRO A 373 -2.99 15.24 -2.61
N GLN A 374 -2.90 15.96 -3.74
CA GLN A 374 -3.58 15.63 -4.99
C GLN A 374 -2.61 15.87 -6.14
N ASP A 375 -2.22 14.81 -6.85
CA ASP A 375 -1.22 14.85 -7.92
C ASP A 375 0.06 15.63 -7.50
N GLU A 376 0.30 16.80 -8.09
CA GLU A 376 1.45 17.67 -7.78
C GLU A 376 1.12 18.78 -6.75
N ASP A 377 -0.14 18.92 -6.33
CA ASP A 377 -0.64 19.99 -5.47
C ASP A 377 -1.22 19.46 -4.15
N GLU A 378 -1.74 20.37 -3.33
CA GLU A 378 -2.42 20.09 -2.08
C GLU A 378 -3.78 20.77 -2.04
N THR A 379 -4.76 20.08 -1.47
CA THR A 379 -6.12 20.61 -1.31
C THR A 379 -6.51 20.68 0.17
N LEU A 380 -7.01 21.83 0.61
CA LEU A 380 -7.61 21.99 1.93
C LEU A 380 -9.00 21.36 1.93
N CYS A 381 -9.24 20.39 2.81
CA CYS A 381 -10.48 19.63 2.89
C CYS A 381 -11.02 19.56 4.32
N TRP A 382 -12.33 19.41 4.42
CA TRP A 382 -12.97 18.81 5.56
C TRP A 382 -12.96 17.30 5.40
N GLY A 383 -12.21 16.59 6.25
CA GLY A 383 -12.16 15.13 6.30
C GLY A 383 -13.18 14.60 7.29
N PHE A 384 -14.04 13.70 6.84
CA PHE A 384 -15.09 13.06 7.65
C PHE A 384 -14.79 11.56 7.75
N GLU A 385 -14.67 11.04 8.97
CA GLU A 385 -14.69 9.61 9.23
C GLU A 385 -16.14 9.15 9.34
N CYS A 386 -16.56 8.22 8.52
CA CYS A 386 -17.96 7.83 8.34
C CYS A 386 -18.13 6.32 8.40
N THR A 387 -19.38 5.87 8.60
CA THR A 387 -19.76 4.45 8.48
C THR A 387 -21.15 4.32 7.87
N ASP A 388 -21.35 3.26 7.07
CA ASP A 388 -22.68 2.82 6.62
C ASP A 388 -23.26 1.68 7.52
N GLY A 389 -22.51 1.28 8.56
CA GLY A 389 -22.83 0.20 9.48
C GLY A 389 -22.21 -1.17 9.05
N ALA A 390 -21.77 -1.31 7.82
CA ALA A 390 -21.07 -2.49 7.31
C ALA A 390 -19.57 -2.20 7.04
N ALA A 391 -19.25 -0.97 6.62
CA ALA A 391 -17.90 -0.51 6.33
C ALA A 391 -17.68 0.91 6.86
N ASP A 392 -16.41 1.27 7.02
CA ASP A 392 -15.99 2.62 7.39
C ASP A 392 -15.40 3.31 6.16
N TYR A 393 -15.56 4.64 6.10
CA TYR A 393 -15.15 5.47 4.98
C TYR A 393 -14.52 6.77 5.47
N TRP A 394 -13.57 7.28 4.72
CA TRP A 394 -13.09 8.64 4.85
C TRP A 394 -13.55 9.44 3.64
N VAL A 395 -14.28 10.53 3.88
CA VAL A 395 -14.80 11.42 2.84
C VAL A 395 -14.12 12.79 2.98
N PHE A 396 -13.46 13.24 1.93
CA PHE A 396 -12.76 14.52 1.89
C PHE A 396 -13.52 15.49 1.01
N VAL A 397 -14.03 16.57 1.63
CA VAL A 397 -14.78 17.64 0.96
C VAL A 397 -13.89 18.88 0.89
N ASN A 398 -13.68 19.43 -0.30
CA ASN A 398 -12.89 20.63 -0.51
C ASN A 398 -13.43 21.80 0.32
N ALA A 399 -12.61 22.32 1.22
CA ALA A 399 -12.99 23.38 2.14
C ALA A 399 -13.08 24.78 1.49
N LYS A 400 -12.75 24.88 0.18
CA LYS A 400 -12.89 26.11 -0.61
C LYS A 400 -14.11 26.07 -1.53
N THR A 401 -14.39 24.93 -2.16
CA THR A 401 -15.44 24.77 -3.18
C THR A 401 -16.67 24.02 -2.70
N GLY A 402 -16.54 23.15 -1.68
CA GLY A 402 -17.60 22.26 -1.22
C GLY A 402 -17.74 20.98 -2.03
N GLU A 403 -16.89 20.73 -3.03
CA GLU A 403 -16.91 19.51 -3.81
C GLU A 403 -16.23 18.34 -3.08
N ILE A 404 -16.67 17.09 -3.30
CA ILE A 404 -15.98 15.91 -2.80
C ILE A 404 -14.72 15.72 -3.64
N GLU A 405 -13.56 15.70 -2.99
CA GLU A 405 -12.27 15.46 -3.63
C GLU A 405 -11.91 13.95 -3.63
N GLN A 406 -12.17 13.28 -2.51
CA GLN A 406 -11.79 11.88 -2.37
C GLN A 406 -12.70 11.13 -1.41
N ILE A 407 -12.91 9.85 -1.71
CA ILE A 407 -13.55 8.89 -0.80
C ILE A 407 -12.62 7.68 -0.71
N LEU A 408 -12.28 7.29 0.52
CA LEU A 408 -11.51 6.09 0.82
C LEU A 408 -12.40 5.13 1.61
N ARG A 409 -12.42 3.84 1.24
CA ARG A 409 -13.04 2.78 2.03
C ARG A 409 -11.99 2.21 2.98
N VAL A 410 -12.31 2.10 4.27
CA VAL A 410 -11.45 1.47 5.26
C VAL A 410 -11.69 -0.04 5.24
N ILE A 411 -10.63 -0.81 5.04
CA ILE A 411 -10.66 -2.28 5.05
C ILE A 411 -9.88 -2.75 6.26
N THR A 412 -10.53 -3.51 7.15
CA THR A 412 -9.85 -4.13 8.29
C THR A 412 -9.15 -5.41 7.83
N THR A 413 -7.85 -5.46 8.00
CA THR A 413 -7.00 -6.62 7.71
C THR A 413 -6.53 -7.27 9.01
N ASN A 414 -5.94 -8.45 8.92
CA ASN A 414 -5.33 -9.12 10.08
C ASN A 414 -4.14 -8.34 10.68
N GLN A 415 -3.63 -7.33 9.96
CA GLN A 415 -2.49 -6.51 10.36
C GLN A 415 -2.88 -5.08 10.77
N GLY A 416 -4.16 -4.72 10.66
CA GLY A 416 -4.70 -3.39 10.96
C GLY A 416 -5.67 -2.90 9.89
N GLU A 417 -5.94 -1.60 9.87
CA GLU A 417 -6.82 -0.96 8.90
C GLU A 417 -6.04 -0.54 7.65
N ALA A 418 -6.67 -0.65 6.48
CA ALA A 418 -6.21 -0.09 5.22
C ALA A 418 -7.30 0.80 4.64
N ALA A 419 -6.97 1.97 4.11
CA ALA A 419 -7.92 2.86 3.43
C ALA A 419 -7.60 2.90 1.93
N LEU A 420 -8.52 2.40 1.11
CA LEU A 420 -8.38 2.24 -0.35
C LEU A 420 -9.32 3.20 -1.10
#